data_dc89a1f6e09c5167d30dc4b591f8534c
#
_entry.id   dc89a1f6e09c5167d30dc4b591f8534c
#
_cell.length_a   1.000
_cell.length_b   1.000
_cell.length_c   1.000
_cell.angle_alpha   90.00
_cell.angle_beta   90.00
_cell.angle_gamma   90.00
#
_symmetry.space_group_name_H-M   'P 1'
#
loop_
_entity.id
_entity.type
_entity.pdbx_description
1 polymer ?
#
loop_
_entity_poly.entity_id
_entity_poly.type
_entity_poly.pdbx_seq_one_letter_code
_entity_poly.pdbx_strand_id
1 'polypeptide(L)'
;LGCGSGAIAVALAARDPGLQVWAVDSHARAVEATRVAAKLNELENLQVVLTHTAEVPEPGTFDLVTCNPPYFADFEIARRFLDGTVRALKSGGDCILVTKLPNWYREHAGQWLEDVEVWTSGNYHLVRGRRA
;
A
#
# COMPACT_ATOMS: atom_id res chain seq x y z
N LEU A 1 -2.61 1.04 0.03
CA LEU A 1 -3.10 0.94 1.40
C LEU A 1 -2.53 2.08 2.22
N GLY A 2 -3.39 2.84 2.93
CA GLY A 2 -3.00 4.10 3.57
C GLY A 2 -2.69 5.16 2.51
N CYS A 3 -3.67 5.53 1.69
CA CYS A 3 -3.42 6.32 0.47
C CYS A 3 -2.96 7.76 0.73
N GLY A 4 -3.21 8.32 1.89
CA GLY A 4 -2.85 9.69 2.23
C GLY A 4 -3.38 10.71 1.21
N SER A 5 -2.47 11.49 0.60
CA SER A 5 -2.81 12.44 -0.47
C SER A 5 -3.17 11.79 -1.81
N GLY A 6 -3.01 10.48 -1.93
CA GLY A 6 -3.28 9.72 -3.15
C GLY A 6 -2.16 9.72 -4.19
N ALA A 7 -0.99 10.27 -3.87
CA ALA A 7 0.09 10.44 -4.86
C ALA A 7 0.48 9.14 -5.58
N ILE A 8 0.65 8.05 -4.85
CA ILE A 8 1.00 6.75 -5.44
C ILE A 8 -0.15 6.20 -6.28
N ALA A 9 -1.38 6.23 -5.75
CA ALA A 9 -2.56 5.71 -6.44
C ALA A 9 -2.85 6.48 -7.73
N VAL A 10 -2.79 7.81 -7.68
CA VAL A 10 -2.98 8.67 -8.86
C VAL A 10 -1.89 8.44 -9.90
N ALA A 11 -0.63 8.34 -9.49
CA ALA A 11 0.48 8.08 -10.40
C ALA A 11 0.34 6.71 -11.11
N LEU A 12 -0.05 5.66 -10.38
CA LEU A 12 -0.27 4.34 -10.96
C LEU A 12 -1.43 4.34 -11.95
N ALA A 13 -2.58 4.91 -11.56
CA ALA A 13 -3.77 4.96 -12.39
C ALA A 13 -3.56 5.79 -13.67
N ALA A 14 -2.84 6.92 -13.55
CA ALA A 14 -2.53 7.79 -14.70
C ALA A 14 -1.51 7.14 -15.66
N ARG A 15 -0.57 6.35 -15.13
CA ARG A 15 0.47 5.69 -15.93
C ARG A 15 -0.08 4.63 -16.86
N ASP A 16 -1.08 3.88 -16.42
CA ASP A 16 -1.65 2.78 -17.18
C ASP A 16 -3.17 2.72 -16.96
N PRO A 17 -3.96 3.15 -17.97
CA PRO A 17 -5.42 3.08 -17.91
C PRO A 17 -6.00 1.65 -17.83
N GLY A 18 -5.20 0.63 -18.14
CA GLY A 18 -5.57 -0.78 -18.01
C GLY A 18 -5.52 -1.30 -16.57
N LEU A 19 -4.85 -0.58 -15.67
CA LEU A 19 -4.83 -0.93 -14.26
C LEU A 19 -6.16 -0.60 -13.58
N GLN A 20 -6.59 -1.48 -12.69
CA GLN A 20 -7.66 -1.20 -11.73
C GLN A 20 -7.02 -0.86 -10.38
N VAL A 21 -7.07 0.40 -9.98
CA VAL A 21 -6.40 0.91 -8.79
C VAL A 21 -7.40 1.17 -7.68
N TRP A 22 -7.08 0.71 -6.48
CA TRP A 22 -7.84 0.96 -5.26
C TRP A 22 -7.00 1.75 -4.27
N ALA A 23 -7.46 2.91 -3.89
CA ALA A 23 -6.88 3.73 -2.82
C ALA A 23 -7.71 3.58 -1.56
N VAL A 24 -7.09 3.15 -0.47
CA VAL A 24 -7.77 2.81 0.78
C VAL A 24 -7.13 3.58 1.93
N ASP A 25 -7.94 4.24 2.75
CA ASP A 25 -7.47 4.93 3.96
C ASP A 25 -8.54 4.92 5.05
N SER A 26 -8.13 5.07 6.30
CA SER A 26 -9.02 5.22 7.46
C SER A 26 -9.37 6.68 7.77
N HIS A 27 -8.71 7.61 7.12
CA HIS A 27 -8.89 9.03 7.31
C HIS A 27 -9.78 9.63 6.22
N ALA A 28 -10.92 10.20 6.61
CA ALA A 28 -11.87 10.81 5.67
C ALA A 28 -11.23 11.92 4.82
N ARG A 29 -10.33 12.74 5.39
CA ARG A 29 -9.60 13.78 4.65
C ARG A 29 -8.66 13.21 3.60
N ALA A 30 -7.98 12.09 3.87
CA ALA A 30 -7.12 11.41 2.91
C ALA A 30 -7.94 10.87 1.75
N VAL A 31 -9.06 10.23 2.04
CA VAL A 31 -10.01 9.73 1.04
C VAL A 31 -10.53 10.86 0.16
N GLU A 32 -10.96 11.96 0.76
CA GLU A 32 -11.45 13.13 0.00
C GLU A 32 -10.35 13.75 -0.88
N ALA A 33 -9.14 13.96 -0.34
CA ALA A 33 -8.01 14.47 -1.11
C ALA A 33 -7.70 13.58 -2.31
N THR A 34 -7.72 12.27 -2.14
CA THR A 34 -7.49 11.31 -3.23
C THR A 34 -8.61 11.34 -4.26
N ARG A 35 -9.88 11.47 -3.84
CA ARG A 35 -11.01 11.62 -4.76
C ARG A 35 -10.92 12.90 -5.60
N VAL A 36 -10.56 14.01 -4.97
CA VAL A 36 -10.33 15.27 -5.68
C VAL A 36 -9.19 15.13 -6.69
N ALA A 37 -8.08 14.52 -6.31
CA ALA A 37 -6.95 14.28 -7.20
C ALA A 37 -7.32 13.36 -8.37
N ALA A 38 -8.09 12.30 -8.15
CA ALA A 38 -8.60 11.42 -9.20
C ALA A 38 -9.46 12.19 -10.20
N LYS A 39 -10.38 13.03 -9.71
CA LYS A 39 -11.26 13.85 -10.55
C LYS A 39 -10.48 14.89 -11.38
N LEU A 40 -9.52 15.58 -10.75
CA LEU A 40 -8.69 16.58 -11.44
C LEU A 40 -7.81 15.96 -12.54
N ASN A 41 -7.45 14.70 -12.41
CA ASN A 41 -6.66 13.96 -13.40
C ASN A 41 -7.54 13.09 -14.33
N GLU A 42 -8.87 13.23 -14.25
CA GLU A 42 -9.83 12.51 -15.09
C GLU A 42 -9.64 10.99 -15.07
N LEU A 43 -9.32 10.42 -13.89
CA LEU A 43 -9.03 9.00 -13.72
C LEU A 43 -10.33 8.21 -13.46
N GLU A 44 -10.67 7.33 -14.39
CA GLU A 44 -11.84 6.43 -14.28
C GLU A 44 -11.47 5.06 -13.68
N ASN A 45 -10.19 4.71 -13.65
CA ASN A 45 -9.64 3.43 -13.18
C ASN A 45 -9.14 3.47 -11.73
N LEU A 46 -9.48 4.51 -10.96
CA LEU A 46 -9.13 4.68 -9.55
C LEU A 46 -10.39 4.71 -8.69
N GLN A 47 -10.51 3.75 -7.79
CA GLN A 47 -11.55 3.72 -6.77
C GLN A 47 -10.96 4.09 -5.42
N VAL A 48 -11.70 4.90 -4.64
CA VAL A 48 -11.23 5.42 -3.34
C VAL A 48 -12.20 5.00 -2.25
N VAL A 49 -11.69 4.32 -1.22
CA VAL A 49 -12.50 3.71 -0.17
C VAL A 49 -12.04 4.17 1.21
N LEU A 50 -13.01 4.60 2.03
CA LEU A 50 -12.83 4.82 3.45
C LEU A 50 -13.04 3.49 4.20
N THR A 51 -12.04 3.06 4.97
CA THR A 51 -12.15 1.86 5.82
C THR A 51 -11.37 2.07 7.12
N HIS A 52 -11.90 1.57 8.23
CA HIS A 52 -11.27 1.70 9.54
C HIS A 52 -10.40 0.51 9.94
N THR A 53 -10.37 -0.55 9.14
CA THR A 53 -9.78 -1.85 9.50
C THR A 53 -8.60 -2.27 8.62
N ALA A 54 -8.09 -1.41 7.76
CA ALA A 54 -7.11 -1.77 6.71
C ALA A 54 -7.58 -2.92 5.79
N GLU A 55 -8.88 -3.19 5.78
CA GLU A 55 -9.49 -4.16 4.86
C GLU A 55 -9.70 -3.53 3.49
N VAL A 56 -9.57 -4.35 2.48
CA VAL A 56 -9.86 -3.97 1.10
C VAL A 56 -11.14 -4.65 0.63
N PRO A 57 -11.89 -4.04 -0.30
CA PRO A 57 -13.18 -4.59 -0.73
C PRO A 57 -13.11 -5.98 -1.36
N GLU A 58 -11.98 -6.34 -1.94
CA GLU A 58 -11.78 -7.61 -2.64
C GLU A 58 -10.51 -8.32 -2.14
N PRO A 59 -10.52 -8.89 -0.92
CA PRO A 59 -9.33 -9.53 -0.38
C PRO A 59 -8.89 -10.73 -1.24
N GLY A 60 -7.57 -10.92 -1.36
CA GLY A 60 -7.00 -12.03 -2.10
C GLY A 60 -7.01 -11.89 -3.62
N THR A 61 -7.27 -10.69 -4.16
CA THR A 61 -7.38 -10.48 -5.62
C THR A 61 -6.31 -9.56 -6.20
N PHE A 62 -5.60 -8.81 -5.39
CA PHE A 62 -4.66 -7.80 -5.87
C PHE A 62 -3.33 -8.40 -6.29
N ASP A 63 -2.84 -7.98 -7.46
CA ASP A 63 -1.51 -8.33 -7.98
C ASP A 63 -0.40 -7.60 -7.26
N LEU A 64 -0.66 -6.35 -6.85
CA LEU A 64 0.29 -5.47 -6.18
C LEU A 64 -0.40 -4.68 -5.08
N VAL A 65 0.22 -4.63 -3.91
CA VAL A 65 -0.14 -3.71 -2.83
C VAL A 65 1.03 -2.79 -2.52
N THR A 66 0.77 -1.48 -2.50
CA THR A 66 1.75 -0.49 -2.06
C THR A 66 1.28 0.19 -0.79
N CYS A 67 2.19 0.48 0.13
CA CYS A 67 1.89 1.31 1.30
C CYS A 67 3.12 2.05 1.84
N ASN A 68 2.84 3.12 2.55
CA ASN A 68 3.82 3.93 3.26
C ASN A 68 3.32 4.14 4.69
N PRO A 69 3.51 3.16 5.59
CA PRO A 69 3.04 3.24 6.96
C PRO A 69 3.65 4.43 7.71
N PRO A 70 2.93 5.03 8.67
CA PRO A 70 3.48 6.07 9.53
C PRO A 70 4.72 5.59 10.30
N TYR A 71 5.79 6.40 10.35
CA TYR A 71 7.07 6.00 10.92
C TYR A 71 7.17 6.15 12.44
N PHE A 72 6.33 6.98 13.03
CA PHE A 72 6.36 7.35 14.44
C PHE A 72 5.54 6.42 15.33
N ALA A 73 4.84 5.51 14.72
CA ALA A 73 4.08 4.53 15.45
C ALA A 73 4.94 3.32 15.79
N ASP A 74 4.60 2.68 16.87
CA ASP A 74 5.25 1.44 17.26
C ASP A 74 5.10 0.36 16.16
N PHE A 75 5.81 -0.74 16.32
CA PHE A 75 5.81 -1.83 15.35
C PHE A 75 4.44 -2.48 15.14
N GLU A 76 3.46 -2.19 15.98
CA GLU A 76 2.08 -2.66 15.86
C GLU A 76 1.42 -2.13 14.57
N ILE A 77 1.67 -0.89 14.20
CA ILE A 77 1.16 -0.34 12.94
C ILE A 77 1.83 -1.02 11.74
N ALA A 78 3.14 -1.24 11.79
CA ALA A 78 3.84 -1.99 10.74
C ALA A 78 3.24 -3.38 10.54
N ARG A 79 2.94 -4.09 11.62
CA ARG A 79 2.27 -5.40 11.60
C ARG A 79 0.88 -5.33 10.97
N ARG A 80 0.04 -4.38 11.38
CA ARG A 80 -1.30 -4.19 10.80
C ARG A 80 -1.26 -3.92 9.30
N PHE A 81 -0.28 -3.14 8.84
CA PHE A 81 -0.10 -2.91 7.41
C PHE A 81 0.35 -4.18 6.67
N LEU A 82 1.24 -4.98 7.25
CA LEU A 82 1.63 -6.27 6.68
C LEU A 82 0.45 -7.26 6.65
N ASP A 83 -0.33 -7.36 7.74
CA ASP A 83 -1.54 -8.18 7.79
C ASP A 83 -2.56 -7.78 6.72
N GLY A 84 -2.81 -6.47 6.58
CA GLY A 84 -3.70 -5.94 5.56
C GLY A 84 -3.20 -6.18 4.15
N THR A 85 -1.88 -6.03 3.94
CA THR A 85 -1.21 -6.29 2.66
C THR A 85 -1.35 -7.74 2.24
N VAL A 86 -1.04 -8.68 3.11
CA VAL A 86 -1.12 -10.12 2.80
C VAL A 86 -2.57 -10.55 2.55
N ARG A 87 -3.53 -10.01 3.30
CA ARG A 87 -4.95 -10.29 3.04
C ARG A 87 -5.44 -9.77 1.70
N ALA A 88 -4.95 -8.62 1.26
CA ALA A 88 -5.32 -8.01 -0.01
C ALA A 88 -4.71 -8.74 -1.21
N LEU A 89 -3.45 -9.15 -1.13
CA LEU A 89 -2.74 -9.79 -2.23
C LEU A 89 -3.33 -11.16 -2.59
N LYS A 90 -3.35 -11.48 -3.87
CA LYS A 90 -3.50 -12.86 -4.34
C LYS A 90 -2.23 -13.68 -4.04
N SER A 91 -2.32 -15.02 -4.08
CA SER A 91 -1.13 -15.87 -4.05
C SER A 91 -0.17 -15.50 -5.19
N GLY A 92 1.11 -15.35 -4.88
CA GLY A 92 2.13 -14.86 -5.81
C GLY A 92 2.10 -13.36 -6.09
N GLY A 93 1.20 -12.60 -5.47
CA GLY A 93 1.15 -11.14 -5.60
C GLY A 93 2.28 -10.45 -4.84
N ASP A 94 2.75 -9.33 -5.36
CA ASP A 94 3.88 -8.56 -4.80
C ASP A 94 3.40 -7.41 -3.90
N CYS A 95 4.19 -7.06 -2.90
CA CYS A 95 4.03 -5.81 -2.18
C CYS A 95 5.27 -4.92 -2.29
N ILE A 96 5.08 -3.61 -2.19
CA ILE A 96 6.14 -2.62 -2.05
C ILE A 96 5.78 -1.67 -0.91
N LEU A 97 6.61 -1.64 0.11
CA LEU A 97 6.46 -0.78 1.27
C LEU A 97 7.57 0.26 1.30
N VAL A 98 7.23 1.48 1.70
CA VAL A 98 8.22 2.53 2.01
C VAL A 98 8.37 2.60 3.52
N THR A 99 9.61 2.63 4.03
CA THR A 99 9.85 2.68 5.47
C THR A 99 11.10 3.50 5.84
N LYS A 100 11.14 3.95 7.09
CA LYS A 100 12.36 4.42 7.78
C LYS A 100 12.89 3.40 8.80
N LEU A 101 12.29 2.23 8.88
CA LEU A 101 12.62 1.17 9.83
C LEU A 101 13.13 -0.10 9.12
N PRO A 102 14.19 -0.02 8.29
CA PRO A 102 14.59 -1.13 7.42
C PRO A 102 15.00 -2.38 8.18
N ASN A 103 15.64 -2.23 9.35
CA ASN A 103 16.12 -3.37 10.14
C ASN A 103 14.97 -4.20 10.68
N TRP A 104 13.90 -3.55 11.17
CA TRP A 104 12.73 -4.26 11.64
C TRP A 104 12.10 -5.13 10.53
N TYR A 105 11.97 -4.58 9.31
CA TYR A 105 11.44 -5.34 8.18
C TYR A 105 12.36 -6.49 7.75
N ARG A 106 13.69 -6.31 7.76
CA ARG A 106 14.66 -7.38 7.48
C ARG A 106 14.51 -8.57 8.44
N GLU A 107 14.26 -8.27 9.70
CA GLU A 107 14.14 -9.28 10.76
C GLU A 107 12.76 -9.97 10.80
N HIS A 108 11.69 -9.25 10.46
CA HIS A 108 10.34 -9.70 10.75
C HIS A 108 9.44 -9.93 9.53
N ALA A 109 9.66 -9.25 8.40
CA ALA A 109 8.74 -9.32 7.26
C ALA A 109 8.60 -10.74 6.66
N GLY A 110 9.60 -11.59 6.81
CA GLY A 110 9.54 -13.00 6.40
C GLY A 110 8.50 -13.84 7.14
N GLN A 111 7.86 -13.32 8.20
CA GLN A 111 6.72 -13.96 8.86
C GLN A 111 5.42 -13.84 8.03
N TRP A 112 5.37 -12.88 7.11
CA TRP A 112 4.20 -12.57 6.26
C TRP A 112 4.45 -12.81 4.79
N LEU A 113 5.70 -12.63 4.33
CA LEU A 113 6.06 -12.54 2.92
C LEU A 113 7.26 -13.43 2.61
N GLU A 114 7.30 -13.97 1.41
CA GLU A 114 8.45 -14.64 0.82
C GLU A 114 9.28 -13.65 0.00
N ASP A 115 10.51 -14.02 -0.34
CA ASP A 115 11.42 -13.25 -1.21
C ASP A 115 11.60 -11.79 -0.73
N VAL A 116 11.75 -11.60 0.58
CA VAL A 116 11.85 -10.25 1.16
C VAL A 116 13.19 -9.60 0.80
N GLU A 117 13.11 -8.47 0.11
CA GLU A 117 14.24 -7.63 -0.24
C GLU A 117 14.07 -6.23 0.38
N VAL A 118 15.16 -5.67 0.89
CA VAL A 118 15.17 -4.32 1.46
C VAL A 118 16.35 -3.55 0.88
N TRP A 119 16.05 -2.44 0.21
CA TRP A 119 17.08 -1.57 -0.38
C TRP A 119 16.84 -0.10 -0.03
N THR A 120 17.86 0.74 -0.25
CA THR A 120 17.81 2.18 0.01
C THR A 120 17.56 2.94 -1.28
N SER A 121 16.68 3.94 -1.22
CA SER A 121 16.44 4.90 -2.29
C SER A 121 16.37 6.31 -1.69
N GLY A 122 17.42 7.11 -1.88
CA GLY A 122 17.56 8.41 -1.24
C GLY A 122 17.55 8.30 0.29
N ASN A 123 16.64 9.02 0.94
CA ASN A 123 16.45 9.02 2.40
C ASN A 123 15.44 7.96 2.89
N TYR A 124 14.93 7.13 1.99
CA TYR A 124 13.93 6.11 2.29
C TYR A 124 14.48 4.73 2.04
N HIS A 125 13.86 3.75 2.66
CA HIS A 125 14.07 2.34 2.38
C HIS A 125 12.80 1.74 1.79
N LEU A 126 12.99 0.85 0.83
CA LEU A 126 11.91 0.13 0.18
C LEU A 126 12.01 -1.34 0.59
N VAL A 127 10.87 -1.92 0.87
CA VAL A 127 10.72 -3.34 1.18
C VAL A 127 9.83 -3.93 0.09
N ARG A 128 10.33 -4.95 -0.59
CA ARG A 128 9.54 -5.79 -1.49
C ARG A 128 9.38 -7.15 -0.87
N GLY A 129 8.25 -7.77 -1.10
CA GLY A 129 8.02 -9.17 -0.75
C GLY A 129 6.86 -9.72 -1.57
N ARG A 130 6.67 -11.03 -1.50
CA ARG A 130 5.65 -11.76 -2.24
C ARG A 130 4.77 -12.54 -1.27
N ARG A 131 3.46 -12.55 -1.53
CA ARG A 131 2.58 -13.48 -0.82
C ARG A 131 2.77 -14.90 -1.34
N ALA A 132 2.98 -15.84 -0.45
CA ALA A 132 2.97 -17.27 -0.76
C ALA A 132 1.67 -17.74 -1.44
#